data_8dd5dbfab7b3e67584b901400f672354
#
_entry.id   8dd5dbfab7b3e67584b901400f672354
#
_cell.length_a   1.000
_cell.length_b   1.000
_cell.length_c   1.000
_cell.angle_alpha   90.00
_cell.angle_beta   90.00
_cell.angle_gamma   90.00
#
_symmetry.space_group_name_H-M   'P 1'
#
loop_
_entity.id
_entity.type
_entity.pdbx_description
1 polymer ?
#
loop_
_entity_poly.entity_id
_entity_poly.type
_entity_poly.pdbx_seq_one_letter_code
_entity_poly.pdbx_strand_id
1 'polypeptide(L)'
;MDEFLKNIWSENNYPAKTKLLKLAQASNPAVKAKDVENFLNGQISYQLLKESKNLSTKLGHIVAFKINEIWQIDLYDVSRFESSNKKFKYMFAVVDVFSRFAYIIPLKNKDIESTSKALEEILSYNKTAPNLIMSDNDSSFLGSEFQKVLVKHDIHHDPNAVGDHNALGIIDNFAKRIKRILTAYFLQTKKKNWIDVIQKIVATYNVSPHSSLGGFTPSEVRNNDDQDLIQYIIYVNTIKAQQNATTTDLKIGDSVRIKIADGFIKGTDPRYCGKVHIVKEIYGKNTILDNDKKYVRSQLLKVPANSESIDKPNMIQKIKTEKKVKQVLKSNEHTSKPLPAKLIRRSLPRKAKNK
;
A
#
# COMPACT_ATOMS: atom_id res chain seq x y z
N MET A 1 41.42 0.25 -3.69
CA MET A 1 40.43 -0.77 -4.08
C MET A 1 39.29 -0.18 -4.93
N ASP A 2 38.67 0.90 -4.49
CA ASP A 2 37.51 1.48 -5.20
C ASP A 2 37.85 2.01 -6.60
N GLU A 3 39.00 2.67 -6.76
CA GLU A 3 39.46 3.14 -8.08
C GLU A 3 39.77 1.96 -9.04
N PHE A 4 40.40 0.91 -8.54
CA PHE A 4 40.65 -0.32 -9.29
C PHE A 4 39.34 -0.97 -9.76
N LEU A 5 38.35 -1.12 -8.86
CA LEU A 5 37.04 -1.68 -9.20
C LEU A 5 36.27 -0.77 -10.15
N LYS A 6 36.40 0.55 -10.00
CA LYS A 6 35.75 1.55 -10.87
C LYS A 6 36.24 1.45 -12.30
N ASN A 7 37.55 1.30 -12.51
CA ASN A 7 38.15 1.16 -13.82
C ASN A 7 37.65 -0.12 -14.50
N ILE A 8 37.76 -1.27 -13.84
CA ILE A 8 37.26 -2.55 -14.39
C ILE A 8 35.76 -2.45 -14.69
N TRP A 9 34.98 -1.83 -13.81
CA TRP A 9 33.53 -1.71 -13.97
C TRP A 9 33.13 -0.85 -15.17
N SER A 10 33.80 0.31 -15.36
CA SER A 10 33.52 1.20 -16.49
C SER A 10 33.98 0.63 -17.82
N GLU A 11 35.17 0.03 -17.88
CA GLU A 11 35.74 -0.57 -19.07
C GLU A 11 34.94 -1.80 -19.58
N ASN A 12 34.24 -2.48 -18.66
CA ASN A 12 33.45 -3.67 -18.98
C ASN A 12 31.94 -3.42 -19.07
N ASN A 13 31.52 -2.20 -19.39
CA ASN A 13 30.12 -1.81 -19.57
C ASN A 13 29.26 -2.04 -18.34
N TYR A 14 29.77 -1.65 -17.16
CA TYR A 14 29.02 -1.64 -15.88
C TYR A 14 28.40 -2.99 -15.50
N PRO A 15 29.16 -4.09 -15.44
CA PRO A 15 28.63 -5.41 -15.19
C PRO A 15 28.01 -5.55 -13.78
N ALA A 16 27.09 -6.53 -13.63
CA ALA A 16 26.52 -6.91 -12.35
C ALA A 16 27.60 -7.54 -11.41
N LYS A 17 27.29 -7.59 -10.10
CA LYS A 17 28.20 -8.05 -9.01
C LYS A 17 29.00 -9.29 -9.35
N THR A 18 28.36 -10.36 -9.82
CA THR A 18 29.00 -11.65 -10.07
C THR A 18 30.04 -11.58 -11.19
N LYS A 19 29.72 -10.83 -12.27
CA LYS A 19 30.65 -10.65 -13.41
C LYS A 19 31.79 -9.71 -13.02
N LEU A 20 31.52 -8.64 -12.29
CA LEU A 20 32.54 -7.72 -11.81
C LEU A 20 33.53 -8.44 -10.89
N LEU A 21 33.04 -9.28 -9.97
CA LEU A 21 33.89 -10.06 -9.09
C LEU A 21 34.86 -10.97 -9.87
N LYS A 22 34.34 -11.70 -10.86
CA LYS A 22 35.20 -12.57 -11.71
C LYS A 22 36.26 -11.78 -12.46
N LEU A 23 35.90 -10.63 -13.03
CA LEU A 23 36.83 -9.76 -13.75
C LEU A 23 37.91 -9.19 -12.82
N ALA A 24 37.51 -8.72 -11.66
CA ALA A 24 38.42 -8.18 -10.67
C ALA A 24 39.38 -9.24 -10.12
N GLN A 25 38.90 -10.46 -9.86
CA GLN A 25 39.71 -11.59 -9.40
C GLN A 25 40.69 -12.11 -10.48
N ALA A 26 40.37 -11.98 -11.74
CA ALA A 26 41.29 -12.30 -12.82
C ALA A 26 42.53 -11.40 -12.81
N SER A 27 42.42 -10.15 -12.40
CA SER A 27 43.51 -9.18 -12.27
C SER A 27 44.11 -9.14 -10.87
N ASN A 28 43.33 -9.40 -9.84
CA ASN A 28 43.76 -9.44 -8.44
C ASN A 28 42.96 -10.47 -7.65
N PRO A 29 43.51 -11.69 -7.43
CA PRO A 29 42.83 -12.78 -6.72
C PRO A 29 42.43 -12.45 -5.26
N ALA A 30 43.04 -11.43 -4.64
CA ALA A 30 42.73 -11.01 -3.26
C ALA A 30 41.37 -10.29 -3.11
N VAL A 31 40.73 -9.90 -4.20
CA VAL A 31 39.44 -9.21 -4.19
C VAL A 31 38.32 -10.11 -3.68
N LYS A 32 37.67 -9.66 -2.59
CA LYS A 32 36.56 -10.39 -1.96
C LYS A 32 35.21 -9.91 -2.51
N ALA A 33 34.22 -10.80 -2.47
CA ALA A 33 32.85 -10.48 -2.87
C ALA A 33 32.25 -9.27 -2.08
N LYS A 34 32.74 -9.06 -0.86
CA LYS A 34 32.34 -7.95 0.02
C LYS A 34 32.86 -6.61 -0.49
N ASP A 35 34.06 -6.58 -1.03
CA ASP A 35 34.68 -5.37 -1.58
C ASP A 35 33.88 -4.88 -2.81
N VAL A 36 33.55 -5.81 -3.70
CA VAL A 36 32.71 -5.53 -4.88
C VAL A 36 31.31 -5.06 -4.47
N GLU A 37 30.72 -5.67 -3.45
CA GLU A 37 29.40 -5.26 -2.94
C GLU A 37 29.42 -3.85 -2.36
N ASN A 38 30.42 -3.53 -1.54
CA ASN A 38 30.60 -2.21 -0.95
C ASN A 38 30.80 -1.15 -2.04
N PHE A 39 31.67 -1.42 -2.99
CA PHE A 39 31.89 -0.55 -4.15
C PHE A 39 30.60 -0.29 -4.92
N LEU A 40 29.87 -1.34 -5.34
CA LEU A 40 28.63 -1.18 -6.11
C LEU A 40 27.54 -0.46 -5.32
N ASN A 41 27.40 -0.72 -4.02
CA ASN A 41 26.43 -0.01 -3.18
C ASN A 41 26.73 1.50 -3.05
N GLY A 42 27.98 1.93 -3.26
CA GLY A 42 28.38 3.33 -3.34
C GLY A 42 28.03 4.00 -4.68
N GLN A 43 27.80 3.22 -5.76
CA GLN A 43 27.55 3.80 -7.08
C GLN A 43 26.10 4.20 -7.28
N ILE A 44 25.84 5.46 -7.60
CA ILE A 44 24.48 6.02 -7.78
C ILE A 44 23.69 5.26 -8.83
N SER A 45 24.27 5.00 -10.02
CA SER A 45 23.62 4.27 -11.09
C SER A 45 23.18 2.87 -10.65
N TYR A 46 24.01 2.18 -9.87
CA TYR A 46 23.68 0.87 -9.31
C TYR A 46 22.53 0.96 -8.30
N GLN A 47 22.52 1.96 -7.42
CA GLN A 47 21.46 2.19 -6.44
C GLN A 47 20.11 2.45 -7.14
N LEU A 48 20.10 3.34 -8.15
CA LEU A 48 18.89 3.73 -8.86
C LEU A 48 18.28 2.62 -9.71
N LEU A 49 19.12 1.75 -10.28
CA LEU A 49 18.71 0.65 -11.15
C LEU A 49 18.58 -0.70 -10.43
N LYS A 50 18.92 -0.74 -9.13
CA LYS A 50 18.88 -1.98 -8.35
C LYS A 50 17.48 -2.60 -8.39
N GLU A 51 17.41 -3.87 -8.79
CA GLU A 51 16.14 -4.59 -8.70
C GLU A 51 15.70 -4.66 -7.25
N SER A 52 14.46 -4.24 -6.97
CA SER A 52 13.87 -4.52 -5.68
C SER A 52 13.75 -6.03 -5.60
N LYS A 53 14.57 -6.66 -4.79
CA LYS A 53 14.24 -8.01 -4.36
C LYS A 53 12.84 -7.89 -3.80
N ASN A 54 11.90 -8.73 -4.27
CA ASN A 54 10.68 -8.97 -3.53
C ASN A 54 11.15 -9.49 -2.16
N LEU A 55 11.40 -8.57 -1.25
CA LEU A 55 11.38 -8.88 0.15
C LEU A 55 9.93 -9.30 0.35
N SER A 56 9.66 -10.61 0.24
CA SER A 56 8.49 -11.20 0.86
C SER A 56 8.72 -10.97 2.34
N THR A 57 8.50 -9.74 2.74
CA THR A 57 8.39 -9.39 4.13
C THR A 57 7.15 -10.15 4.55
N LYS A 58 7.35 -11.23 5.27
CA LYS A 58 6.31 -11.79 6.12
C LYS A 58 6.04 -10.68 7.11
N LEU A 59 5.14 -9.78 6.73
CA LEU A 59 4.75 -8.65 7.56
C LEU A 59 4.09 -9.25 8.79
N GLY A 60 4.51 -8.81 9.96
CA GLY A 60 3.90 -9.22 11.22
C GLY A 60 2.39 -9.04 11.13
N HIS A 61 1.61 -10.00 11.61
CA HIS A 61 0.16 -9.84 11.69
C HIS A 61 -0.17 -8.70 12.65
N ILE A 62 -1.16 -7.89 12.29
CA ILE A 62 -1.75 -6.95 13.23
C ILE A 62 -2.49 -7.80 14.26
N VAL A 63 -2.16 -7.60 15.53
CA VAL A 63 -2.75 -8.31 16.67
C VAL A 63 -3.52 -7.29 17.50
N ALA A 64 -4.76 -7.61 17.82
CA ALA A 64 -5.54 -6.97 18.86
C ALA A 64 -5.67 -7.91 20.05
N PHE A 65 -5.72 -7.36 21.26
CA PHE A 65 -5.75 -8.12 22.52
C PHE A 65 -7.13 -8.10 23.18
N LYS A 66 -8.03 -7.28 22.67
CA LYS A 66 -9.42 -7.19 23.14
C LYS A 66 -10.37 -6.79 22.02
N ILE A 67 -11.65 -7.02 22.25
CA ILE A 67 -12.75 -6.58 21.38
C ILE A 67 -12.73 -5.05 21.29
N ASN A 68 -13.00 -4.51 20.09
CA ASN A 68 -13.02 -3.07 19.82
C ASN A 68 -11.68 -2.36 20.11
N GLU A 69 -10.55 -3.07 20.16
CA GLU A 69 -9.25 -2.41 20.22
C GLU A 69 -8.86 -1.80 18.87
N ILE A 70 -8.98 -2.58 17.81
CA ILE A 70 -8.65 -2.15 16.44
C ILE A 70 -9.75 -2.58 15.49
N TRP A 71 -10.26 -1.63 14.71
CA TRP A 71 -11.09 -1.93 13.55
C TRP A 71 -10.33 -1.65 12.27
N GLN A 72 -10.55 -2.50 11.25
CA GLN A 72 -10.14 -2.22 9.87
C GLN A 72 -11.37 -1.84 9.06
N ILE A 73 -11.27 -0.79 8.25
CA ILE A 73 -12.35 -0.30 7.40
C ILE A 73 -11.90 -0.20 5.93
N ASP A 74 -12.85 -0.41 5.00
CA ASP A 74 -12.59 -0.31 3.58
C ASP A 74 -13.90 -0.06 2.79
N LEU A 75 -13.77 0.43 1.55
CA LEU A 75 -14.86 0.67 0.62
C LEU A 75 -14.75 -0.25 -0.60
N TYR A 76 -15.69 -1.16 -0.77
CA TYR A 76 -15.73 -2.03 -1.94
C TYR A 76 -16.58 -1.43 -3.05
N ASP A 77 -15.97 -1.18 -4.19
CA ASP A 77 -16.68 -0.74 -5.40
C ASP A 77 -17.40 -1.92 -6.05
N VAL A 78 -18.73 -1.80 -6.13
CA VAL A 78 -19.66 -2.70 -6.81
C VAL A 78 -20.54 -1.97 -7.80
N SER A 79 -20.11 -0.78 -8.23
CA SER A 79 -20.85 0.14 -9.14
C SER A 79 -21.28 -0.52 -10.45
N ARG A 80 -20.51 -1.51 -10.94
CA ARG A 80 -20.87 -2.31 -12.13
C ARG A 80 -22.23 -3.03 -12.02
N PHE A 81 -22.79 -3.13 -10.81
CA PHE A 81 -24.08 -3.77 -10.54
C PHE A 81 -25.16 -2.77 -10.10
N GLU A 82 -24.90 -1.47 -10.18
CA GLU A 82 -25.75 -0.39 -9.66
C GLU A 82 -27.19 -0.47 -10.18
N SER A 83 -27.39 -0.79 -11.48
CA SER A 83 -28.70 -0.89 -12.12
C SER A 83 -29.63 -1.91 -11.46
N SER A 84 -29.08 -3.02 -10.96
CA SER A 84 -29.80 -4.10 -10.29
C SER A 84 -29.89 -3.92 -8.76
N ASN A 85 -29.36 -2.82 -8.21
CA ASN A 85 -29.14 -2.62 -6.77
C ASN A 85 -29.62 -1.26 -6.28
N LYS A 86 -30.73 -0.73 -6.79
CA LYS A 86 -31.37 0.50 -6.30
C LYS A 86 -30.40 1.70 -6.24
N LYS A 87 -29.44 1.76 -7.19
CA LYS A 87 -28.36 2.76 -7.26
C LYS A 87 -27.30 2.67 -6.15
N PHE A 88 -27.28 1.60 -5.36
CA PHE A 88 -26.17 1.33 -4.45
C PHE A 88 -24.94 0.87 -5.25
N LYS A 89 -23.80 1.51 -4.99
CA LYS A 89 -22.55 1.35 -5.74
C LYS A 89 -21.39 0.87 -4.88
N TYR A 90 -21.44 1.08 -3.58
CA TYR A 90 -20.34 0.81 -2.65
C TYR A 90 -20.84 0.02 -1.44
N MET A 91 -19.93 -0.72 -0.83
CA MET A 91 -20.10 -1.39 0.44
C MET A 91 -19.07 -0.82 1.40
N PHE A 92 -19.49 -0.06 2.42
CA PHE A 92 -18.63 0.32 3.51
C PHE A 92 -18.53 -0.86 4.46
N ALA A 93 -17.33 -1.42 4.58
CA ALA A 93 -17.05 -2.60 5.38
C ALA A 93 -16.22 -2.23 6.61
N VAL A 94 -16.53 -2.85 7.75
CA VAL A 94 -15.80 -2.74 9.00
C VAL A 94 -15.59 -4.13 9.56
N VAL A 95 -14.38 -4.43 10.04
CA VAL A 95 -14.06 -5.69 10.72
C VAL A 95 -13.29 -5.40 12.00
N ASP A 96 -13.79 -5.91 13.13
CA ASP A 96 -13.03 -5.93 14.37
C ASP A 96 -11.87 -6.92 14.29
N VAL A 97 -10.65 -6.43 14.52
CA VAL A 97 -9.42 -7.21 14.37
C VAL A 97 -9.36 -8.37 15.37
N PHE A 98 -9.88 -8.22 16.57
CA PHE A 98 -9.87 -9.27 17.59
C PHE A 98 -10.88 -10.37 17.28
N SER A 99 -12.16 -10.03 17.24
CA SER A 99 -13.26 -10.99 17.11
C SER A 99 -13.53 -11.43 15.65
N ARG A 100 -12.97 -10.75 14.65
CA ARG A 100 -13.32 -10.90 13.23
C ARG A 100 -14.79 -10.55 12.92
N PHE A 101 -15.53 -9.98 13.89
CA PHE A 101 -16.90 -9.56 13.67
C PHE A 101 -16.97 -8.46 12.64
N ALA A 102 -17.89 -8.59 11.69
CA ALA A 102 -17.92 -7.71 10.53
C ALA A 102 -19.27 -7.03 10.34
N TYR A 103 -19.21 -5.84 9.74
CA TYR A 103 -20.35 -5.05 9.30
C TYR A 103 -20.18 -4.67 7.84
N ILE A 104 -21.29 -4.51 7.13
CA ILE A 104 -21.35 -3.87 5.81
C ILE A 104 -22.54 -2.95 5.78
N ILE A 105 -22.31 -1.67 5.44
CA ILE A 105 -23.34 -0.68 5.14
C ILE A 105 -23.31 -0.39 3.63
N PRO A 106 -24.40 -0.63 2.89
CA PRO A 106 -24.50 -0.25 1.48
C PRO A 106 -24.53 1.28 1.31
N LEU A 107 -23.77 1.79 0.34
CA LEU A 107 -23.71 3.22 0.03
C LEU A 107 -24.02 3.48 -1.44
N LYS A 108 -24.73 4.59 -1.70
CA LYS A 108 -24.96 5.07 -3.07
C LYS A 108 -23.78 5.88 -3.60
N ASN A 109 -23.09 6.61 -2.73
CA ASN A 109 -21.99 7.49 -3.07
C ASN A 109 -20.75 7.13 -2.23
N LYS A 110 -19.58 7.45 -2.78
CA LYS A 110 -18.29 7.38 -2.11
C LYS A 110 -17.86 8.80 -1.75
N ASP A 111 -18.60 9.43 -0.86
CA ASP A 111 -18.30 10.74 -0.33
C ASP A 111 -18.12 10.70 1.20
N ILE A 112 -17.54 11.76 1.73
CA ILE A 112 -17.20 11.87 3.15
C ILE A 112 -18.46 11.80 4.03
N GLU A 113 -19.55 12.41 3.60
CA GLU A 113 -20.80 12.44 4.36
C GLU A 113 -21.43 11.04 4.47
N SER A 114 -21.49 10.30 3.36
CA SER A 114 -22.03 8.94 3.32
C SER A 114 -21.22 7.98 4.19
N THR A 115 -19.88 8.06 4.16
CA THR A 115 -19.00 7.21 4.98
C THR A 115 -19.06 7.58 6.44
N SER A 116 -19.17 8.87 6.77
CA SER A 116 -19.33 9.35 8.15
C SER A 116 -20.63 8.86 8.78
N LYS A 117 -21.75 8.96 8.06
CA LYS A 117 -23.06 8.44 8.51
C LYS A 117 -23.02 6.92 8.70
N ALA A 118 -22.39 6.20 7.79
CA ALA A 118 -22.25 4.74 7.90
C ALA A 118 -21.40 4.33 9.13
N LEU A 119 -20.33 5.07 9.42
CA LEU A 119 -19.55 4.83 10.64
C LEU A 119 -20.36 5.10 11.91
N GLU A 120 -21.07 6.23 11.97
CA GLU A 120 -21.96 6.57 13.10
C GLU A 120 -23.04 5.49 13.30
N GLU A 121 -23.64 4.99 12.21
CA GLU A 121 -24.61 3.90 12.27
C GLU A 121 -24.00 2.65 12.89
N ILE A 122 -22.81 2.22 12.46
CA ILE A 122 -22.14 1.05 13.03
C ILE A 122 -21.76 1.30 14.50
N LEU A 123 -21.29 2.47 14.85
CA LEU A 123 -20.95 2.83 16.24
C LEU A 123 -22.18 2.74 17.15
N SER A 124 -23.37 3.11 16.65
CA SER A 124 -24.61 3.04 17.42
C SER A 124 -25.03 1.60 17.81
N TYR A 125 -24.59 0.59 17.06
CA TYR A 125 -24.85 -0.83 17.38
C TYR A 125 -23.87 -1.43 18.39
N ASN A 126 -22.85 -0.66 18.78
CA ASN A 126 -21.79 -1.14 19.66
C ASN A 126 -21.87 -0.46 21.04
N LYS A 127 -21.63 -1.23 22.11
CA LYS A 127 -21.57 -0.68 23.47
C LYS A 127 -20.37 0.25 23.67
N THR A 128 -19.29 -0.02 22.97
CA THR A 128 -18.03 0.73 23.04
C THR A 128 -17.49 0.98 21.63
N ALA A 129 -16.96 2.19 21.41
CA ALA A 129 -16.23 2.51 20.18
C ALA A 129 -14.87 1.80 20.14
N PRO A 130 -14.27 1.62 18.96
CA PRO A 130 -12.91 1.10 18.86
C PRO A 130 -11.89 2.14 19.35
N ASN A 131 -10.74 1.68 19.88
CA ASN A 131 -9.66 2.59 20.23
C ASN A 131 -8.94 3.11 18.97
N LEU A 132 -8.82 2.27 17.94
CA LEU A 132 -8.09 2.56 16.72
C LEU A 132 -8.89 2.09 15.49
N ILE A 133 -8.96 2.95 14.48
CA ILE A 133 -9.42 2.58 13.14
C ILE A 133 -8.23 2.62 12.19
N MET A 134 -8.04 1.54 11.42
CA MET A 134 -7.07 1.45 10.32
C MET A 134 -7.80 1.46 8.98
N SER A 135 -7.36 2.31 8.05
CA SER A 135 -7.92 2.41 6.69
C SER A 135 -6.83 2.54 5.64
N ASP A 136 -7.19 2.47 4.37
CA ASP A 136 -6.36 3.02 3.31
C ASP A 136 -6.40 4.57 3.32
N ASN A 137 -5.63 5.20 2.41
CA ASN A 137 -5.59 6.66 2.27
C ASN A 137 -6.72 7.18 1.36
N ASP A 138 -7.90 6.58 1.40
CA ASP A 138 -9.03 7.09 0.64
C ASP A 138 -9.49 8.45 1.17
N SER A 139 -9.78 9.38 0.27
CA SER A 139 -10.22 10.74 0.63
C SER A 139 -11.52 10.77 1.46
N SER A 140 -12.37 9.75 1.34
CA SER A 140 -13.59 9.62 2.12
C SER A 140 -13.34 9.36 3.61
N PHE A 141 -12.17 8.82 3.97
CA PHE A 141 -11.77 8.59 5.37
C PHE A 141 -10.89 9.72 5.93
N LEU A 142 -10.24 10.48 5.06
CA LEU A 142 -9.36 11.59 5.47
C LEU A 142 -10.09 12.93 5.59
N GLY A 143 -11.33 13.01 5.13
CA GLY A 143 -12.10 14.25 5.12
C GLY A 143 -12.56 14.70 6.51
N SER A 144 -12.78 16.02 6.65
CA SER A 144 -13.06 16.67 7.94
C SER A 144 -14.29 16.10 8.67
N GLU A 145 -15.37 15.79 7.96
CA GLU A 145 -16.58 15.24 8.58
C GLU A 145 -16.33 13.84 9.15
N PHE A 146 -15.58 13.00 8.44
CA PHE A 146 -15.20 11.69 8.97
C PHE A 146 -14.32 11.82 10.22
N GLN A 147 -13.34 12.72 10.17
CA GLN A 147 -12.45 12.98 11.31
C GLN A 147 -13.23 13.54 12.52
N LYS A 148 -14.28 14.34 12.33
CA LYS A 148 -15.16 14.80 13.43
C LYS A 148 -15.86 13.63 14.12
N VAL A 149 -16.32 12.61 13.37
CA VAL A 149 -16.89 11.39 13.96
C VAL A 149 -15.87 10.69 14.85
N LEU A 150 -14.63 10.54 14.36
CA LEU A 150 -13.56 9.90 15.13
C LEU A 150 -13.26 10.65 16.44
N VAL A 151 -13.11 11.97 16.37
CA VAL A 151 -12.87 12.82 17.54
C VAL A 151 -14.03 12.73 18.53
N LYS A 152 -15.28 12.79 18.06
CA LYS A 152 -16.50 12.68 18.90
C LYS A 152 -16.52 11.39 19.73
N HIS A 153 -16.00 10.30 19.20
CA HIS A 153 -16.00 8.98 19.83
C HIS A 153 -14.64 8.58 20.41
N ASP A 154 -13.67 9.51 20.50
CA ASP A 154 -12.30 9.29 20.99
C ASP A 154 -11.57 8.13 20.27
N ILE A 155 -11.69 8.10 18.95
CA ILE A 155 -11.11 7.06 18.09
C ILE A 155 -9.85 7.58 17.44
N HIS A 156 -8.73 6.91 17.63
CA HIS A 156 -7.52 7.16 16.85
C HIS A 156 -7.66 6.64 15.41
N HIS A 157 -7.07 7.35 14.43
CA HIS A 157 -7.05 6.94 13.05
C HIS A 157 -5.60 6.71 12.57
N ASP A 158 -5.32 5.52 12.07
CA ASP A 158 -4.03 5.17 11.44
C ASP A 158 -4.24 4.82 9.96
N PRO A 159 -4.25 5.82 9.07
CA PRO A 159 -4.27 5.56 7.64
C PRO A 159 -2.97 4.89 7.22
N ASN A 160 -3.06 3.86 6.37
CA ASN A 160 -1.90 3.10 5.93
C ASN A 160 -0.87 3.97 5.20
N ALA A 161 0.41 3.60 5.31
CA ALA A 161 1.43 4.15 4.44
C ALA A 161 1.10 3.84 2.96
N VAL A 162 1.36 4.81 2.08
CA VAL A 162 1.15 4.63 0.62
C VAL A 162 1.92 3.40 0.14
N GLY A 163 1.21 2.45 -0.48
CA GLY A 163 1.78 1.20 -1.00
C GLY A 163 1.95 0.07 0.03
N ASP A 164 1.46 0.22 1.27
CA ASP A 164 1.37 -0.87 2.23
C ASP A 164 0.06 -1.66 2.06
N HIS A 165 0.03 -2.53 1.06
CA HIS A 165 -1.12 -3.39 0.77
C HIS A 165 -1.37 -4.49 1.81
N ASN A 166 -0.50 -4.65 2.82
CA ASN A 166 -0.62 -5.75 3.79
C ASN A 166 -1.15 -5.28 5.16
N ALA A 167 -1.24 -3.98 5.40
CA ALA A 167 -1.72 -3.44 6.67
C ALA A 167 -3.17 -3.77 6.95
N LEU A 168 -3.99 -3.93 5.90
CA LEU A 168 -5.41 -4.21 5.97
C LEU A 168 -5.75 -5.69 5.66
N GLY A 169 -4.81 -6.60 5.89
CA GLY A 169 -4.95 -8.01 5.50
C GLY A 169 -6.17 -8.73 6.07
N ILE A 170 -6.75 -8.28 7.18
CA ILE A 170 -7.95 -8.88 7.78
C ILE A 170 -9.19 -8.48 6.98
N ILE A 171 -9.37 -7.18 6.72
CA ILE A 171 -10.51 -6.71 5.93
C ILE A 171 -10.40 -7.12 4.47
N ASP A 172 -9.19 -7.22 3.91
CA ASP A 172 -8.94 -7.77 2.58
C ASP A 172 -9.39 -9.23 2.45
N ASN A 173 -9.10 -10.06 3.47
CA ASN A 173 -9.55 -11.44 3.50
C ASN A 173 -11.07 -11.55 3.64
N PHE A 174 -11.68 -10.67 4.43
CA PHE A 174 -13.14 -10.54 4.51
C PHE A 174 -13.72 -10.16 3.13
N ALA A 175 -13.16 -9.14 2.46
CA ALA A 175 -13.55 -8.73 1.11
C ALA A 175 -13.52 -9.88 0.10
N LYS A 176 -12.42 -10.65 0.09
CA LYS A 176 -12.26 -11.83 -0.77
C LYS A 176 -13.38 -12.86 -0.52
N ARG A 177 -13.72 -13.10 0.76
CA ARG A 177 -14.78 -14.03 1.14
C ARG A 177 -16.15 -13.53 0.69
N ILE A 178 -16.49 -12.28 0.94
CA ILE A 178 -17.76 -11.66 0.50
C ILE A 178 -17.89 -11.67 -1.02
N LYS A 179 -16.86 -11.24 -1.75
CA LYS A 179 -16.84 -11.27 -3.22
C LYS A 179 -17.05 -12.68 -3.77
N ARG A 180 -16.44 -13.70 -3.17
CA ARG A 180 -16.63 -15.11 -3.57
C ARG A 180 -18.06 -15.57 -3.35
N ILE A 181 -18.67 -15.26 -2.19
CA ILE A 181 -20.06 -15.64 -1.88
C ILE A 181 -21.03 -14.94 -2.84
N LEU A 182 -20.86 -13.64 -3.09
CA LEU A 182 -21.68 -12.91 -4.06
C LEU A 182 -21.54 -13.46 -5.48
N THR A 183 -20.31 -13.82 -5.89
CA THR A 183 -20.10 -14.44 -7.19
C THR A 183 -20.83 -15.77 -7.31
N ALA A 184 -20.77 -16.61 -6.27
CA ALA A 184 -21.51 -17.88 -6.24
C ALA A 184 -23.03 -17.64 -6.31
N TYR A 185 -23.55 -16.69 -5.53
CA TYR A 185 -24.95 -16.28 -5.58
C TYR A 185 -25.37 -15.83 -6.98
N PHE A 186 -24.59 -14.96 -7.64
CA PHE A 186 -24.89 -14.48 -9.00
C PHE A 186 -24.89 -15.60 -10.04
N LEU A 187 -23.97 -16.56 -9.91
CA LEU A 187 -23.91 -17.71 -10.82
C LEU A 187 -25.10 -18.67 -10.62
N GLN A 188 -25.51 -18.93 -9.39
CA GLN A 188 -26.59 -19.83 -9.06
C GLN A 188 -27.97 -19.24 -9.40
N THR A 189 -28.19 -17.97 -9.04
CA THR A 189 -29.51 -17.35 -9.17
C THR A 189 -29.72 -16.62 -10.49
N LYS A 190 -28.64 -16.39 -11.25
CA LYS A 190 -28.60 -15.51 -12.44
C LYS A 190 -29.01 -14.06 -12.14
N LYS A 191 -29.17 -13.69 -10.86
CA LYS A 191 -29.51 -12.32 -10.42
C LYS A 191 -28.24 -11.63 -9.91
N LYS A 192 -28.17 -10.31 -10.11
CA LYS A 192 -27.02 -9.46 -9.66
C LYS A 192 -27.41 -8.50 -8.54
N ASN A 193 -28.54 -8.73 -7.87
CA ASN A 193 -29.08 -7.91 -6.80
C ASN A 193 -28.44 -8.26 -5.45
N TRP A 194 -27.23 -7.78 -5.22
CA TRP A 194 -26.49 -8.01 -3.97
C TRP A 194 -27.11 -7.31 -2.77
N ILE A 195 -27.79 -6.17 -2.99
CA ILE A 195 -28.37 -5.36 -1.91
C ILE A 195 -29.38 -6.14 -1.05
N ASP A 196 -30.14 -7.05 -1.65
CA ASP A 196 -31.17 -7.82 -0.96
C ASP A 196 -30.60 -8.97 -0.11
N VAL A 197 -29.34 -9.35 -0.34
CA VAL A 197 -28.74 -10.54 0.31
C VAL A 197 -27.52 -10.21 1.18
N ILE A 198 -26.95 -8.99 1.06
CA ILE A 198 -25.68 -8.68 1.70
C ILE A 198 -25.76 -8.79 3.23
N GLN A 199 -26.83 -8.32 3.85
CA GLN A 199 -27.00 -8.39 5.31
C GLN A 199 -27.09 -9.83 5.79
N LYS A 200 -27.80 -10.71 5.05
CA LYS A 200 -27.86 -12.13 5.35
C LYS A 200 -26.49 -12.79 5.21
N ILE A 201 -25.72 -12.41 4.19
CA ILE A 201 -24.36 -12.94 3.99
C ILE A 201 -23.46 -12.54 5.16
N VAL A 202 -23.51 -11.29 5.60
CA VAL A 202 -22.71 -10.80 6.75
C VAL A 202 -23.16 -11.48 8.05
N ALA A 203 -24.45 -11.59 8.28
CA ALA A 203 -24.98 -12.31 9.45
C ALA A 203 -24.49 -13.78 9.47
N THR A 204 -24.58 -14.49 8.33
CA THR A 204 -24.08 -15.86 8.19
C THR A 204 -22.54 -15.92 8.40
N TYR A 205 -21.79 -14.94 7.91
CA TYR A 205 -20.35 -14.86 8.18
C TYR A 205 -20.08 -14.76 9.69
N ASN A 206 -20.78 -13.90 10.39
CA ASN A 206 -20.57 -13.66 11.83
C ASN A 206 -20.91 -14.86 12.72
N VAL A 207 -21.78 -15.77 12.26
CA VAL A 207 -22.11 -17.01 12.97
C VAL A 207 -21.44 -18.27 12.38
N SER A 208 -20.50 -18.08 11.43
CA SER A 208 -19.74 -19.19 10.85
C SER A 208 -18.40 -19.39 11.56
N PRO A 209 -17.95 -20.64 11.78
CA PRO A 209 -16.64 -20.93 12.35
C PRO A 209 -15.51 -20.27 11.57
N HIS A 210 -14.54 -19.70 12.29
CA HIS A 210 -13.43 -18.96 11.72
C HIS A 210 -12.07 -19.58 12.12
N SER A 211 -11.26 -19.95 11.15
CA SER A 211 -9.99 -20.66 11.41
C SER A 211 -8.96 -19.86 12.21
N SER A 212 -8.97 -18.51 12.11
CA SER A 212 -8.08 -17.67 12.94
C SER A 212 -8.61 -17.45 14.36
N LEU A 213 -9.81 -17.90 14.65
CA LEU A 213 -10.40 -17.90 15.99
C LEU A 213 -10.43 -19.30 16.61
N GLY A 214 -9.62 -20.24 16.10
CA GLY A 214 -9.59 -21.61 16.62
C GLY A 214 -10.86 -22.41 16.34
N GLY A 215 -11.71 -21.95 15.41
CA GLY A 215 -13.00 -22.58 15.08
C GLY A 215 -14.21 -21.90 15.71
N PHE A 216 -14.02 -20.97 16.65
CA PHE A 216 -15.10 -20.14 17.17
C PHE A 216 -15.65 -19.19 16.10
N THR A 217 -16.89 -18.79 16.23
CA THR A 217 -17.52 -17.82 15.36
C THR A 217 -17.20 -16.40 15.82
N PRO A 218 -17.18 -15.38 14.91
CA PRO A 218 -17.07 -14.00 15.30
C PRO A 218 -18.08 -13.54 16.35
N SER A 219 -19.32 -14.02 16.27
CA SER A 219 -20.38 -13.71 17.22
C SER A 219 -20.12 -14.30 18.61
N GLU A 220 -19.62 -15.53 18.70
CA GLU A 220 -19.25 -16.14 19.98
C GLU A 220 -18.13 -15.35 20.65
N VAL A 221 -17.06 -15.06 19.91
CA VAL A 221 -15.93 -14.28 20.47
C VAL A 221 -16.35 -12.88 20.90
N ARG A 222 -17.20 -12.22 20.11
CA ARG A 222 -17.66 -10.87 20.42
C ARG A 222 -18.56 -10.79 21.66
N ASN A 223 -19.40 -11.78 21.87
CA ASN A 223 -20.44 -11.79 22.92
C ASN A 223 -20.01 -12.57 24.16
N ASN A 224 -18.78 -13.08 24.19
CA ASN A 224 -18.30 -13.92 25.27
C ASN A 224 -17.34 -13.14 26.18
N ASP A 225 -17.64 -13.13 27.48
CA ASP A 225 -16.79 -12.56 28.53
C ASP A 225 -15.86 -13.62 29.17
N ASP A 226 -15.82 -14.85 28.61
CA ASP A 226 -14.97 -15.94 29.08
C ASP A 226 -13.48 -15.60 28.90
N GLN A 227 -12.80 -15.42 30.02
CA GLN A 227 -11.39 -15.04 30.03
C GLN A 227 -10.48 -16.12 29.41
N ASP A 228 -10.81 -17.40 29.54
CA ASP A 228 -10.04 -18.49 28.98
C ASP A 228 -10.10 -18.48 27.45
N LEU A 229 -11.30 -18.22 26.88
CA LEU A 229 -11.45 -18.03 25.45
C LEU A 229 -10.69 -16.81 24.94
N ILE A 230 -10.78 -15.69 25.63
CA ILE A 230 -10.03 -14.45 25.28
C ILE A 230 -8.53 -14.74 25.29
N GLN A 231 -8.00 -15.36 26.35
CA GLN A 231 -6.59 -15.72 26.46
C GLN A 231 -6.15 -16.70 25.36
N TYR A 232 -6.98 -17.68 25.02
CA TYR A 232 -6.71 -18.62 23.92
C TYR A 232 -6.59 -17.89 22.58
N ILE A 233 -7.48 -16.94 22.27
CA ILE A 233 -7.43 -16.16 21.02
C ILE A 233 -6.21 -15.25 20.98
N ILE A 234 -5.86 -14.60 22.10
CA ILE A 234 -4.63 -13.81 22.24
C ILE A 234 -3.42 -14.69 21.95
N TYR A 235 -3.33 -15.86 22.57
CA TYR A 235 -2.24 -16.81 22.38
C TYR A 235 -2.07 -17.23 20.92
N VAL A 236 -3.14 -17.67 20.26
CA VAL A 236 -3.13 -18.11 18.85
C VAL A 236 -2.71 -16.97 17.92
N ASN A 237 -3.21 -15.77 18.13
CA ASN A 237 -2.87 -14.60 17.31
C ASN A 237 -1.42 -14.14 17.56
N THR A 238 -0.93 -14.17 18.80
CA THR A 238 0.43 -13.80 19.17
C THR A 238 1.45 -14.76 18.57
N ILE A 239 1.23 -16.08 18.65
CA ILE A 239 2.12 -17.06 18.02
C ILE A 239 2.21 -16.82 16.50
N LYS A 240 1.08 -16.61 15.83
CA LYS A 240 1.07 -16.31 14.39
C LYS A 240 1.81 -15.01 14.05
N ALA A 241 1.68 -13.99 14.88
CA ALA A 241 2.38 -12.73 14.73
C ALA A 241 3.90 -12.90 14.91
N GLN A 242 4.34 -13.62 15.94
CA GLN A 242 5.75 -13.91 16.20
C GLN A 242 6.40 -14.72 15.08
N GLN A 243 5.72 -15.76 14.57
CA GLN A 243 6.20 -16.58 13.45
C GLN A 243 6.40 -15.78 12.15
N ASN A 244 5.67 -14.67 12.00
CA ASN A 244 5.71 -13.82 10.82
C ASN A 244 6.38 -12.45 11.05
N ALA A 245 6.87 -12.18 12.27
CA ALA A 245 7.56 -10.92 12.56
C ALA A 245 8.91 -10.90 11.84
N THR A 246 9.06 -9.99 10.90
CA THR A 246 10.36 -9.61 10.34
C THR A 246 10.80 -8.32 11.02
N THR A 247 11.89 -8.38 11.74
CA THR A 247 12.56 -7.17 12.21
C THR A 247 13.11 -6.40 11.01
N THR A 248 12.88 -5.11 10.96
CA THR A 248 13.53 -4.27 9.95
C THR A 248 15.06 -4.25 10.19
N ASP A 249 15.84 -4.33 9.11
CA ASP A 249 17.28 -4.14 9.14
C ASP A 249 17.70 -2.65 9.14
N LEU A 250 16.71 -1.75 9.16
CA LEU A 250 16.92 -0.31 9.23
C LEU A 250 17.04 0.15 10.68
N LYS A 251 17.84 1.21 10.87
CA LYS A 251 18.02 1.91 12.14
C LYS A 251 17.73 3.40 11.95
N ILE A 252 17.37 4.07 13.02
CA ILE A 252 17.25 5.54 13.03
C ILE A 252 18.60 6.13 12.62
N GLY A 253 18.59 7.13 11.72
CA GLY A 253 19.78 7.71 11.13
C GLY A 253 20.27 7.03 9.86
N ASP A 254 19.74 5.87 9.48
CA ASP A 254 20.09 5.23 8.20
C ASP A 254 19.69 6.07 7.00
N SER A 255 20.55 6.08 5.97
CA SER A 255 20.27 6.70 4.67
C SER A 255 19.52 5.73 3.77
N VAL A 256 18.44 6.20 3.15
CA VAL A 256 17.58 5.38 2.29
C VAL A 256 17.14 6.13 1.04
N ARG A 257 16.82 5.38 -0.04
CA ARG A 257 16.10 5.90 -1.20
C ARG A 257 14.71 5.28 -1.26
N ILE A 258 13.74 6.07 -1.70
CA ILE A 258 12.35 5.65 -1.83
C ILE A 258 12.15 4.97 -3.19
N LYS A 259 11.50 3.80 -3.22
CA LYS A 259 11.09 3.12 -4.45
C LYS A 259 10.08 3.99 -5.21
N ILE A 260 10.30 4.19 -6.49
CA ILE A 260 9.33 4.84 -7.36
C ILE A 260 8.16 3.86 -7.56
N ALA A 261 6.92 4.35 -7.38
CA ALA A 261 5.73 3.52 -7.48
C ALA A 261 5.71 2.74 -8.82
N ASP A 262 5.26 1.49 -8.76
CA ASP A 262 5.18 0.57 -9.90
C ASP A 262 4.12 1.06 -10.92
N GLY A 263 4.46 2.14 -11.64
CA GLY A 263 3.86 2.47 -12.93
C GLY A 263 4.57 1.68 -14.04
N PHE A 264 4.20 1.87 -15.28
CA PHE A 264 4.93 1.30 -16.44
C PHE A 264 6.39 1.76 -16.44
N ILE A 265 7.22 1.14 -15.59
CA ILE A 265 8.67 1.34 -15.57
C ILE A 265 9.18 0.59 -16.78
N LYS A 266 9.56 1.33 -17.83
CA LYS A 266 10.34 0.76 -18.93
C LYS A 266 11.70 0.35 -18.37
N GLY A 267 12.28 -0.75 -18.85
CA GLY A 267 13.51 -1.32 -18.30
C GLY A 267 14.72 -0.37 -18.20
N THR A 268 14.61 0.85 -18.74
CA THR A 268 15.60 1.92 -18.70
C THR A 268 15.34 2.98 -17.62
N ASP A 269 14.19 2.93 -16.91
CA ASP A 269 13.83 3.95 -15.94
C ASP A 269 14.39 3.60 -14.54
N PRO A 270 14.82 4.60 -13.75
CA PRO A 270 15.22 4.39 -12.36
C PRO A 270 14.09 3.79 -11.53
N ARG A 271 14.43 2.85 -10.66
CA ARG A 271 13.47 2.19 -9.75
C ARG A 271 13.37 2.89 -8.40
N TYR A 272 14.36 3.68 -8.04
CA TYR A 272 14.42 4.44 -6.80
C TYR A 272 14.60 5.93 -7.09
N CYS A 273 14.11 6.77 -6.18
CA CYS A 273 14.26 8.21 -6.30
C CYS A 273 15.74 8.64 -6.21
N GLY A 274 16.09 9.75 -6.87
CA GLY A 274 17.45 10.31 -6.80
C GLY A 274 17.79 10.92 -5.44
N LYS A 275 16.78 11.38 -4.68
CA LYS A 275 16.95 11.96 -3.35
C LYS A 275 17.24 10.88 -2.31
N VAL A 276 18.19 11.15 -1.43
CA VAL A 276 18.48 10.36 -0.24
C VAL A 276 17.69 10.93 0.92
N HIS A 277 17.06 10.07 1.70
CA HIS A 277 16.30 10.40 2.89
C HIS A 277 16.91 9.73 4.12
N ILE A 278 16.66 10.31 5.28
CA ILE A 278 17.15 9.81 6.57
C ILE A 278 15.98 9.20 7.33
N VAL A 279 16.22 8.04 7.93
CA VAL A 279 15.25 7.39 8.82
C VAL A 279 15.15 8.19 10.11
N LYS A 280 13.99 8.78 10.37
CA LYS A 280 13.69 9.60 11.54
C LYS A 280 13.17 8.74 12.70
N GLU A 281 12.23 7.84 12.40
CA GLU A 281 11.59 6.97 13.38
C GLU A 281 11.26 5.61 12.76
N ILE A 282 11.17 4.58 13.61
CA ILE A 282 10.73 3.25 13.23
C ILE A 282 9.62 2.83 14.21
N TYR A 283 8.44 2.58 13.69
CA TYR A 283 7.30 2.14 14.47
C TYR A 283 6.69 0.86 13.85
N GLY A 284 6.90 -0.26 14.50
CA GLY A 284 6.50 -1.57 13.98
C GLY A 284 7.09 -1.83 12.59
N LYS A 285 6.22 -2.00 11.59
CA LYS A 285 6.61 -2.20 10.18
C LYS A 285 6.83 -0.90 9.41
N ASN A 286 6.45 0.23 9.99
CA ASN A 286 6.52 1.53 9.35
C ASN A 286 7.83 2.24 9.70
N THR A 287 8.38 2.91 8.70
CA THR A 287 9.57 3.77 8.81
C THR A 287 9.16 5.19 8.45
N ILE A 288 9.36 6.13 9.35
CA ILE A 288 9.13 7.56 9.10
C ILE A 288 10.46 8.17 8.67
N LEU A 289 10.44 8.91 7.57
CA LEU A 289 11.62 9.58 7.03
C LEU A 289 11.65 11.07 7.40
N ASP A 290 12.73 11.75 7.03
CA ASP A 290 12.95 13.21 7.18
C ASP A 290 11.89 14.08 6.50
N ASN A 291 11.08 13.52 5.61
CA ASN A 291 9.93 14.17 4.96
C ASN A 291 8.61 13.97 5.71
N ASP A 292 8.65 13.43 6.92
CA ASP A 292 7.53 13.11 7.81
C ASP A 292 6.47 12.15 7.20
N LYS A 293 6.85 11.42 6.13
CA LYS A 293 5.99 10.42 5.50
C LYS A 293 6.34 9.01 5.97
N LYS A 294 5.30 8.17 6.07
CA LYS A 294 5.39 6.75 6.38
C LYS A 294 5.73 5.91 5.15
N TYR A 295 6.62 4.95 5.33
CA TYR A 295 7.00 3.97 4.32
C TYR A 295 7.14 2.58 4.94
N VAL A 296 6.89 1.53 4.16
CA VAL A 296 7.20 0.16 4.56
C VAL A 296 8.59 -0.23 4.07
N ARG A 297 9.22 -1.22 4.73
CA ARG A 297 10.59 -1.64 4.43
C ARG A 297 10.82 -1.99 2.95
N SER A 298 9.85 -2.59 2.28
CA SER A 298 9.93 -2.96 0.86
C SER A 298 10.00 -1.77 -0.09
N GLN A 299 9.62 -0.58 0.36
CA GLN A 299 9.66 0.66 -0.41
C GLN A 299 11.00 1.39 -0.26
N LEU A 300 11.89 0.91 0.61
CA LEU A 300 13.11 1.59 0.98
C LEU A 300 14.34 0.79 0.57
N LEU A 301 15.30 1.43 -0.08
CA LEU A 301 16.62 0.91 -0.35
C LEU A 301 17.60 1.58 0.62
N LYS A 302 18.18 0.80 1.54
CA LYS A 302 19.29 1.29 2.37
C LYS A 302 20.51 1.57 1.49
N VAL A 303 21.08 2.75 1.66
CA VAL A 303 22.28 3.23 0.94
C VAL A 303 23.34 3.68 1.94
N PRO A 304 24.63 3.75 1.53
CA PRO A 304 25.68 4.33 2.38
C PRO A 304 25.37 5.77 2.82
N ALA A 305 25.82 6.15 4.01
CA ALA A 305 25.53 7.46 4.59
C ALA A 305 26.03 8.63 3.74
N ASN A 306 27.11 8.42 2.98
CA ASN A 306 27.71 9.41 2.07
C ASN A 306 27.18 9.36 0.63
N SER A 307 26.02 8.71 0.41
CA SER A 307 25.43 8.64 -0.94
C SER A 307 24.94 10.01 -1.37
N GLU A 308 25.29 10.39 -2.60
CA GLU A 308 24.86 11.66 -3.19
C GLU A 308 23.36 11.68 -3.46
N SER A 309 22.73 12.83 -3.19
CA SER A 309 21.35 13.15 -3.57
C SER A 309 21.33 13.77 -4.96
N ILE A 310 20.51 13.25 -5.85
CA ILE A 310 20.31 13.83 -7.19
C ILE A 310 18.89 14.39 -7.26
N ASP A 311 18.78 15.69 -7.48
CA ASP A 311 17.49 16.33 -7.75
C ASP A 311 17.06 16.04 -9.20
N LYS A 312 16.19 15.08 -9.40
CA LYS A 312 15.48 14.68 -10.63
C LYS A 312 16.10 13.55 -11.48
N PRO A 313 15.64 12.33 -11.35
CA PRO A 313 15.74 11.33 -12.42
C PRO A 313 14.71 11.54 -13.56
N ASN A 314 13.80 12.50 -13.47
CA ASN A 314 12.75 12.76 -14.47
C ASN A 314 13.20 13.50 -15.74
N MET A 315 14.51 13.73 -15.94
CA MET A 315 15.01 14.39 -17.16
C MET A 315 14.71 13.63 -18.47
N ILE A 316 14.63 12.31 -18.43
CA ILE A 316 14.41 11.52 -19.66
C ILE A 316 12.96 11.64 -20.18
N GLN A 317 11.97 11.70 -19.29
CA GLN A 317 10.57 11.88 -19.72
C GLN A 317 10.32 13.30 -20.24
N LYS A 318 10.88 14.33 -19.62
CA LYS A 318 10.76 15.73 -20.07
C LYS A 318 11.41 15.95 -21.44
N ILE A 319 12.62 15.42 -21.64
CA ILE A 319 13.33 15.52 -22.93
C ILE A 319 12.58 14.79 -24.05
N LYS A 320 11.97 13.61 -23.78
CA LYS A 320 11.17 12.90 -24.78
C LYS A 320 9.88 13.62 -25.13
N THR A 321 9.22 14.25 -24.16
CA THR A 321 8.01 15.03 -24.38
C THR A 321 8.31 16.33 -25.15
N GLU A 322 9.36 17.04 -24.76
CA GLU A 322 9.82 18.24 -25.46
C GLU A 322 10.36 17.96 -26.88
N LYS A 323 11.09 16.86 -27.09
CA LYS A 323 11.52 16.44 -28.43
C LYS A 323 10.33 16.03 -29.30
N LYS A 324 9.34 15.32 -28.75
CA LYS A 324 8.13 14.95 -29.49
C LYS A 324 7.27 16.16 -29.84
N VAL A 325 7.12 17.13 -28.92
CA VAL A 325 6.43 18.40 -29.19
C VAL A 325 7.19 19.24 -30.22
N LYS A 326 8.53 19.38 -30.10
CA LYS A 326 9.34 20.10 -31.09
C LYS A 326 9.34 19.44 -32.47
N GLN A 327 9.25 18.10 -32.55
CA GLN A 327 9.17 17.37 -33.81
C GLN A 327 7.81 17.52 -34.49
N VAL A 328 6.73 17.53 -33.70
CA VAL A 328 5.36 17.81 -34.18
C VAL A 328 5.20 19.27 -34.62
N LEU A 329 5.79 20.22 -33.90
CA LEU A 329 5.80 21.64 -34.28
C LEU A 329 6.58 21.86 -35.60
N LYS A 330 7.78 21.26 -35.75
CA LYS A 330 8.54 21.33 -37.00
C LYS A 330 7.86 20.69 -38.20
N SER A 331 7.14 19.57 -38.00
CA SER A 331 6.38 18.92 -39.09
C SER A 331 5.15 19.72 -39.51
N ASN A 332 4.62 20.60 -38.64
CA ASN A 332 3.48 21.45 -38.94
C ASN A 332 3.86 22.83 -39.52
N GLU A 333 5.11 23.27 -39.40
CA GLU A 333 5.63 24.45 -40.08
C GLU A 333 5.74 24.27 -41.60
N HIS A 334 5.80 23.00 -42.08
CA HIS A 334 5.82 22.68 -43.52
C HIS A 334 4.47 22.33 -44.12
N THR A 335 3.40 22.28 -43.32
CA THR A 335 2.04 22.01 -43.81
C THR A 335 1.07 23.00 -43.17
N SER A 336 0.47 23.85 -43.97
CA SER A 336 -0.53 24.87 -43.58
C SER A 336 -1.85 24.28 -43.05
N LYS A 337 -1.82 23.12 -42.35
CA LYS A 337 -3.00 22.50 -41.74
C LYS A 337 -3.02 22.75 -40.25
N PRO A 338 -4.15 23.19 -39.65
CA PRO A 338 -4.27 23.45 -38.23
C PRO A 338 -4.13 22.13 -37.42
N LEU A 339 -3.48 22.22 -36.26
CA LEU A 339 -3.27 21.11 -35.32
C LEU A 339 -4.64 20.49 -34.91
N PRO A 340 -4.74 19.14 -34.89
CA PRO A 340 -5.95 18.49 -34.41
C PRO A 340 -6.27 18.86 -32.96
N ALA A 341 -7.50 19.23 -32.67
CA ALA A 341 -7.98 19.71 -31.37
C ALA A 341 -7.67 18.78 -30.16
N LYS A 342 -7.38 17.51 -30.41
CA LYS A 342 -6.95 16.52 -29.40
C LYS A 342 -5.51 16.76 -28.85
N LEU A 343 -4.62 17.38 -29.63
CA LEU A 343 -3.25 17.66 -29.20
C LEU A 343 -3.16 18.95 -28.38
N ILE A 344 -4.02 19.94 -28.69
CA ILE A 344 -4.07 21.22 -27.96
C ILE A 344 -4.60 21.02 -26.52
N ARG A 345 -5.54 20.08 -26.31
CA ARG A 345 -6.08 19.80 -24.97
C ARG A 345 -5.13 19.10 -24.00
N ARG A 346 -4.03 18.50 -24.49
CA ARG A 346 -3.03 17.80 -23.63
C ARG A 346 -1.85 18.70 -23.20
N SER A 347 -1.66 19.84 -23.86
CA SER A 347 -0.54 20.74 -23.61
C SER A 347 -0.88 21.96 -22.76
N LEU A 348 -2.15 22.22 -22.49
CA LEU A 348 -2.57 23.33 -21.61
C LEU A 348 -2.91 22.80 -20.21
N PRO A 349 -2.40 23.45 -19.13
CA PRO A 349 -2.85 23.13 -17.78
C PRO A 349 -4.35 23.39 -17.68
N ARG A 350 -5.11 22.44 -17.10
CA ARG A 350 -6.53 22.63 -16.82
C ARG A 350 -6.73 23.87 -15.96
N LYS A 351 -7.23 24.95 -16.52
CA LYS A 351 -7.74 26.06 -15.72
C LYS A 351 -8.86 25.50 -14.83
N ALA A 352 -8.73 25.73 -13.52
CA ALA A 352 -9.79 25.47 -12.57
C ALA A 352 -11.06 26.20 -13.05
N LYS A 353 -12.14 25.48 -13.21
CA LYS A 353 -13.45 26.08 -13.39
C LYS A 353 -13.87 26.62 -12.02
N ASN A 354 -13.72 27.92 -11.82
CA ASN A 354 -14.55 28.64 -10.87
C ASN A 354 -15.97 28.67 -11.43
N LYS A 355 -16.86 27.94 -10.80
CA LYS A 355 -18.22 28.35 -10.42
C LYS A 355 -18.84 27.23 -9.61
#